data_bc451adcc3d629b93fd17cdb38dfba74
#
_entry.id   bc451adcc3d629b93fd17cdb38dfba74
#
_cell.length_a   1.000
_cell.length_b   1.000
_cell.length_c   1.000
_cell.angle_alpha   90.00
_cell.angle_beta   90.00
_cell.angle_gamma   90.00
#
_symmetry.space_group_name_H-M   'P 1'
#
loop_
_entity.id
_entity.type
_entity.pdbx_description
1 polymer ?
#
loop_
_entity_poly.entity_id
_entity_poly.type
_entity_poly.pdbx_seq_one_letter_code
_entity_poly.pdbx_strand_id
1 'polypeptide(L)'
;NPPVTVELDGGKVELPQGSFSTVVTAKIYDLGVVSIVQRILLPPGTGYEDTKALAVYLYNTESLEATFARQLQLIRNILAPAIVKESYQGFMEDFTIYYFRDWQEEWDPVPLLLAEPDPVSVQVRRETLQNSFSYSPGDLTIITWDSALVYDTTGSTDIPDLLEFAVSQLLELRYYDSLLTEEMEKMYAAIEEAETRFRRLKHYRQIMNQLMELVVDISEITERIQNSLKVTEDIFYARVYAGALSIFRTKEWMDNIQHKISVIQRSYSMLSDEIITRRSMWLEVAIVFLFVLEIVLGFLPVFHK
;
A
#
# COMPACT_ATOMS: atom_id res chain seq x y z
N ASN A 1 -10.43 -13.14 -5.37
CA ASN A 1 -11.84 -12.82 -5.67
C ASN A 1 -11.91 -11.50 -6.46
N PRO A 2 -12.87 -11.35 -7.39
CA PRO A 2 -13.08 -10.06 -8.03
C PRO A 2 -13.54 -9.03 -6.98
N PRO A 3 -13.18 -7.74 -7.15
CA PRO A 3 -13.60 -6.70 -6.22
C PRO A 3 -15.13 -6.50 -6.28
N VAL A 4 -15.71 -6.11 -5.17
CA VAL A 4 -17.11 -5.67 -5.14
C VAL A 4 -17.18 -4.26 -5.73
N THR A 5 -17.92 -4.10 -6.82
CA THR A 5 -18.06 -2.81 -7.51
C THR A 5 -19.40 -2.18 -7.15
N VAL A 6 -19.38 -0.90 -6.81
CA VAL A 6 -20.56 -0.09 -6.46
C VAL A 6 -20.55 1.17 -7.31
N GLU A 7 -21.66 1.47 -7.97
CA GLU A 7 -21.87 2.77 -8.63
C GLU A 7 -22.41 3.77 -7.59
N LEU A 8 -21.79 4.94 -7.57
CA LEU A 8 -22.19 6.05 -6.71
C LEU A 8 -22.75 7.20 -7.57
N ASP A 9 -23.53 8.07 -6.96
CA ASP A 9 -24.02 9.25 -7.66
C ASP A 9 -22.84 10.18 -8.00
N GLY A 10 -22.53 10.30 -9.29
CA GLY A 10 -21.45 11.13 -9.79
C GLY A 10 -21.82 12.61 -9.84
N GLY A 11 -23.04 12.92 -10.20
CA GLY A 11 -23.50 14.29 -10.37
C GLY A 11 -22.73 15.08 -11.45
N LYS A 12 -22.42 16.32 -11.11
CA LYS A 12 -21.59 17.22 -11.96
C LYS A 12 -20.44 17.78 -11.15
N VAL A 13 -19.33 17.99 -11.81
CA VAL A 13 -18.18 18.72 -11.27
C VAL A 13 -18.02 20.04 -11.98
N GLU A 14 -17.84 21.11 -11.22
CA GLU A 14 -17.54 22.44 -11.73
C GLU A 14 -16.03 22.60 -11.84
N LEU A 15 -15.56 22.82 -13.06
CA LEU A 15 -14.15 23.04 -13.38
C LEU A 15 -14.02 24.39 -14.13
N PRO A 16 -12.84 24.98 -14.27
CA PRO A 16 -12.66 26.28 -14.91
C PRO A 16 -13.24 26.37 -16.32
N GLN A 17 -13.24 25.24 -17.05
CA GLN A 17 -13.76 25.15 -18.43
C GLN A 17 -15.26 24.92 -18.48
N GLY A 18 -15.95 24.69 -17.35
CA GLY A 18 -17.40 24.48 -17.28
C GLY A 18 -17.84 23.38 -16.33
N SER A 19 -19.12 23.02 -16.47
CA SER A 19 -19.75 21.96 -15.69
C SER A 19 -19.75 20.63 -16.44
N PHE A 20 -19.13 19.61 -15.87
CA PHE A 20 -18.93 18.31 -16.52
C PHE A 20 -19.71 17.22 -15.79
N SER A 21 -20.36 16.35 -16.57
CA SER A 21 -20.99 15.15 -16.00
C SER A 21 -19.92 14.17 -15.52
N THR A 22 -20.15 13.57 -14.35
CA THR A 22 -19.24 12.58 -13.79
C THR A 22 -19.94 11.26 -13.50
N VAL A 23 -19.20 10.18 -13.62
CA VAL A 23 -19.60 8.84 -13.16
C VAL A 23 -18.63 8.43 -12.08
N VAL A 24 -19.14 8.04 -10.91
CA VAL A 24 -18.33 7.60 -9.79
C VAL A 24 -18.55 6.12 -9.55
N THR A 25 -17.47 5.36 -9.53
CA THR A 25 -17.47 3.94 -9.17
C THR A 25 -16.54 3.70 -8.02
N ALA A 26 -16.92 2.84 -7.10
CA ALA A 26 -16.05 2.36 -6.04
C ALA A 26 -15.83 0.85 -6.18
N LYS A 27 -14.60 0.41 -6.01
CA LYS A 27 -14.23 -1.00 -5.94
C LYS A 27 -13.66 -1.32 -4.57
N ILE A 28 -14.19 -2.34 -3.95
CA ILE A 28 -13.75 -2.84 -2.65
C ILE A 28 -13.00 -4.13 -2.90
N TYR A 29 -11.70 -4.07 -2.69
CA TYR A 29 -10.81 -5.22 -2.85
C TYR A 29 -10.78 -6.07 -1.58
N ASP A 30 -10.63 -7.38 -1.72
CA ASP A 30 -10.52 -8.32 -0.59
C ASP A 30 -9.25 -8.11 0.26
N LEU A 31 -8.33 -7.32 -0.24
CA LEU A 31 -7.13 -6.86 0.47
C LEU A 31 -7.40 -5.72 1.47
N GLY A 32 -8.64 -5.19 1.53
CA GLY A 32 -9.02 -4.10 2.43
C GLY A 32 -8.86 -2.70 1.84
N VAL A 33 -8.52 -2.59 0.55
CA VAL A 33 -8.41 -1.31 -0.16
C VAL A 33 -9.75 -0.94 -0.78
N VAL A 34 -10.13 0.33 -0.68
CA VAL A 34 -11.24 0.92 -1.41
C VAL A 34 -10.68 1.86 -2.47
N SER A 35 -10.93 1.56 -3.75
CA SER A 35 -10.66 2.46 -4.85
C SER A 35 -11.93 3.25 -5.18
N ILE A 36 -11.79 4.55 -5.42
CA ILE A 36 -12.88 5.43 -5.87
C ILE A 36 -12.44 6.08 -7.17
N VAL A 37 -13.09 5.73 -8.27
CA VAL A 37 -12.82 6.28 -9.59
C VAL A 37 -13.89 7.29 -9.95
N GLN A 38 -13.53 8.54 -10.15
CA GLN A 38 -14.38 9.59 -10.69
C GLN A 38 -14.02 9.83 -12.16
N ARG A 39 -14.91 9.43 -13.08
CA ARG A 39 -14.75 9.65 -14.51
C ARG A 39 -15.40 10.98 -14.88
N ILE A 40 -14.61 11.92 -15.34
CA ILE A 40 -15.07 13.22 -15.87
C ILE A 40 -15.25 13.07 -17.37
N LEU A 41 -16.48 13.22 -17.84
CA LEU A 41 -16.82 13.04 -19.25
C LEU A 41 -16.67 14.38 -19.98
N LEU A 42 -15.64 14.49 -20.80
CA LEU A 42 -15.43 15.68 -21.64
C LEU A 42 -16.38 15.66 -22.84
N PRO A 43 -16.93 16.83 -23.25
CA PRO A 43 -17.78 16.93 -24.44
C PRO A 43 -17.07 16.45 -25.70
N PRO A 44 -17.81 15.86 -26.66
CA PRO A 44 -17.24 15.59 -27.98
C PRO A 44 -16.65 16.82 -28.61
N GLY A 45 -15.44 16.71 -29.16
CA GLY A 45 -14.74 17.84 -29.81
C GLY A 45 -13.90 18.69 -28.82
N THR A 46 -13.79 18.31 -27.52
CA THR A 46 -12.82 18.94 -26.64
C THR A 46 -11.42 18.78 -27.23
N GLY A 47 -10.72 19.90 -27.42
CA GLY A 47 -9.39 19.92 -28.02
C GLY A 47 -8.30 19.43 -27.06
N TYR A 48 -7.13 19.07 -27.61
CA TYR A 48 -5.97 18.66 -26.83
C TYR A 48 -5.53 19.75 -25.82
N GLU A 49 -5.48 21.04 -26.26
CA GLU A 49 -5.06 22.15 -25.39
C GLU A 49 -6.02 22.36 -24.20
N ASP A 50 -7.33 22.19 -24.42
CA ASP A 50 -8.32 22.25 -23.33
C ASP A 50 -8.14 21.11 -22.34
N THR A 51 -7.84 19.90 -22.82
CA THR A 51 -7.56 18.73 -21.99
C THR A 51 -6.26 18.92 -21.19
N LYS A 52 -5.23 19.49 -21.82
CA LYS A 52 -3.96 19.81 -21.15
C LYS A 52 -4.16 20.87 -20.04
N ALA A 53 -4.90 21.93 -20.36
CA ALA A 53 -5.22 22.96 -19.35
C ALA A 53 -6.01 22.38 -18.16
N LEU A 54 -6.92 21.43 -18.43
CA LEU A 54 -7.65 20.72 -17.41
C LEU A 54 -6.72 19.83 -16.57
N ALA A 55 -5.77 19.14 -17.19
CA ALA A 55 -4.77 18.33 -16.47
C ALA A 55 -3.94 19.17 -15.51
N VAL A 56 -3.42 20.31 -15.97
CA VAL A 56 -2.67 21.26 -15.14
C VAL A 56 -3.53 21.79 -13.98
N TYR A 57 -4.80 22.08 -14.24
CA TYR A 57 -5.71 22.52 -13.16
C TYR A 57 -5.94 21.42 -12.14
N LEU A 58 -6.26 20.19 -12.55
CA LEU A 58 -6.54 19.05 -11.66
C LEU A 58 -5.32 18.69 -10.80
N TYR A 59 -4.13 18.77 -11.35
CA TYR A 59 -2.90 18.53 -10.62
C TYR A 59 -2.64 19.56 -9.51
N ASN A 60 -3.01 20.82 -9.74
CA ASN A 60 -2.75 21.93 -8.83
C ASN A 60 -3.94 22.25 -7.89
N THR A 61 -5.02 21.50 -7.94
CA THR A 61 -6.25 21.80 -7.18
C THR A 61 -6.56 20.74 -6.14
N GLU A 62 -6.98 21.16 -4.97
CA GLU A 62 -7.58 20.32 -3.94
C GLU A 62 -9.11 20.19 -4.11
N SER A 63 -9.67 20.70 -5.21
CA SER A 63 -11.14 20.81 -5.38
C SER A 63 -11.87 19.45 -5.39
N LEU A 64 -11.18 18.36 -5.76
CA LEU A 64 -11.75 17.03 -5.79
C LEU A 64 -11.59 16.26 -4.46
N GLU A 65 -10.65 16.66 -3.60
CA GLU A 65 -10.39 15.97 -2.32
C GLU A 65 -11.64 15.90 -1.43
N ALA A 66 -12.36 17.03 -1.30
CA ALA A 66 -13.60 17.08 -0.54
C ALA A 66 -14.67 16.14 -1.10
N THR A 67 -14.68 15.94 -2.42
CA THR A 67 -15.61 15.02 -3.09
C THR A 67 -15.24 13.57 -2.78
N PHE A 68 -13.96 13.20 -2.94
CA PHE A 68 -13.47 11.86 -2.61
C PHE A 68 -13.65 11.55 -1.12
N ALA A 69 -13.35 12.49 -0.22
CA ALA A 69 -13.56 12.33 1.22
C ALA A 69 -15.03 12.05 1.56
N ARG A 70 -15.98 12.75 0.93
CA ARG A 70 -17.40 12.52 1.11
C ARG A 70 -17.84 11.14 0.61
N GLN A 71 -17.38 10.72 -0.57
CA GLN A 71 -17.66 9.40 -1.14
C GLN A 71 -17.10 8.29 -0.25
N LEU A 72 -15.86 8.44 0.20
CA LEU A 72 -15.24 7.50 1.13
C LEU A 72 -16.02 7.38 2.43
N GLN A 73 -16.49 8.51 3.00
CA GLN A 73 -17.31 8.49 4.23
C GLN A 73 -18.65 7.76 4.02
N LEU A 74 -19.25 7.92 2.84
CA LEU A 74 -20.48 7.20 2.46
C LEU A 74 -20.25 5.68 2.44
N ILE A 75 -19.17 5.25 1.78
CA ILE A 75 -18.77 3.84 1.69
C ILE A 75 -18.47 3.28 3.09
N ARG A 76 -17.71 4.01 3.91
CA ARG A 76 -17.41 3.60 5.29
C ARG A 76 -18.66 3.42 6.13
N ASN A 77 -19.66 4.31 6.00
CA ASN A 77 -20.93 4.18 6.72
C ASN A 77 -21.72 2.93 6.30
N ILE A 78 -21.68 2.60 5.00
CA ILE A 78 -22.34 1.39 4.47
C ILE A 78 -21.60 0.13 4.96
N LEU A 79 -20.28 0.15 4.95
CA LEU A 79 -19.45 -0.98 5.33
C LEU A 79 -19.26 -1.14 6.85
N ALA A 80 -19.62 -0.13 7.66
CA ALA A 80 -19.38 -0.13 9.10
C ALA A 80 -19.75 -1.45 9.82
N PRO A 81 -20.87 -2.14 9.48
CA PRO A 81 -21.22 -3.42 10.10
C PRO A 81 -20.27 -4.58 9.73
N ALA A 82 -19.53 -4.45 8.63
CA ALA A 82 -18.63 -5.48 8.10
C ALA A 82 -17.16 -5.21 8.41
N ILE A 83 -16.81 -4.01 8.87
CA ILE A 83 -15.45 -3.63 9.22
C ILE A 83 -15.10 -4.27 10.56
N VAL A 84 -14.18 -5.22 10.55
CA VAL A 84 -13.70 -5.92 11.75
C VAL A 84 -12.62 -5.13 12.50
N LYS A 85 -11.78 -4.40 11.76
CA LYS A 85 -10.68 -3.60 12.31
C LYS A 85 -10.61 -2.27 11.54
N GLU A 86 -10.64 -1.17 12.27
CA GLU A 86 -10.43 0.13 11.63
C GLU A 86 -9.00 0.23 11.13
N SER A 87 -8.86 0.59 9.84
CA SER A 87 -7.58 0.89 9.24
C SER A 87 -7.08 2.27 9.65
N TYR A 88 -5.79 2.51 9.44
CA TYR A 88 -5.17 3.82 9.60
C TYR A 88 -5.90 4.87 8.75
N GLN A 89 -6.40 5.93 9.40
CA GLN A 89 -7.14 6.98 8.72
C GLN A 89 -6.16 7.91 7.99
N GLY A 90 -6.46 8.22 6.73
CA GLY A 90 -5.71 9.20 5.95
C GLY A 90 -4.60 8.64 5.06
N PHE A 91 -4.47 7.32 4.91
CA PHE A 91 -3.57 6.73 3.94
C PHE A 91 -4.27 6.65 2.57
N MET A 92 -3.75 7.36 1.59
CA MET A 92 -4.39 7.56 0.29
C MET A 92 -3.34 7.66 -0.81
N GLU A 93 -3.65 7.12 -1.97
CA GLU A 93 -2.92 7.29 -3.22
C GLU A 93 -3.87 7.86 -4.25
N ASP A 94 -3.41 8.79 -5.03
CA ASP A 94 -4.11 9.37 -6.18
C ASP A 94 -3.40 9.00 -7.48
N PHE A 95 -4.19 8.80 -8.53
CA PHE A 95 -3.68 8.47 -9.85
C PHE A 95 -4.63 9.00 -10.92
N THR A 96 -4.11 9.68 -11.93
CA THR A 96 -4.90 10.26 -13.01
C THR A 96 -4.75 9.47 -14.30
N ILE A 97 -5.89 9.10 -14.94
CA ILE A 97 -5.88 8.42 -16.22
C ILE A 97 -6.52 9.33 -17.27
N TYR A 98 -5.76 9.69 -18.27
CA TYR A 98 -6.24 10.40 -19.45
C TYR A 98 -6.62 9.37 -20.51
N TYR A 99 -7.94 9.23 -20.76
CA TYR A 99 -8.45 8.20 -21.66
C TYR A 99 -8.99 8.82 -22.97
N PHE A 100 -8.44 8.37 -24.10
CA PHE A 100 -8.81 8.84 -25.43
C PHE A 100 -9.30 7.68 -26.31
N ARG A 101 -10.37 7.94 -27.07
CA ARG A 101 -10.83 7.05 -28.16
C ARG A 101 -10.31 7.47 -29.52
N ASP A 102 -9.86 8.71 -29.63
CA ASP A 102 -9.26 9.28 -30.82
C ASP A 102 -7.99 10.04 -30.40
N TRP A 103 -6.89 9.81 -31.08
CA TRP A 103 -5.60 10.39 -30.79
C TRP A 103 -4.95 10.86 -32.09
N GLN A 104 -4.51 12.11 -32.14
CA GLN A 104 -3.83 12.67 -33.30
C GLN A 104 -2.32 12.59 -33.11
N GLU A 105 -1.61 12.22 -34.17
CA GLU A 105 -0.15 12.05 -34.12
C GLU A 105 0.61 13.34 -33.74
N GLU A 106 0.01 14.52 -34.01
CA GLU A 106 0.56 15.80 -33.64
C GLU A 106 0.47 16.11 -32.15
N TRP A 107 -0.35 15.41 -31.41
CA TRP A 107 -0.53 15.62 -29.98
C TRP A 107 0.64 15.06 -29.18
N ASP A 108 1.20 15.90 -28.30
CA ASP A 108 2.30 15.51 -27.44
C ASP A 108 1.80 14.96 -26.10
N PRO A 109 1.96 13.66 -25.79
CA PRO A 109 1.47 13.11 -24.54
C PRO A 109 2.21 13.63 -23.29
N VAL A 110 3.44 14.12 -23.42
CA VAL A 110 4.31 14.41 -22.28
C VAL A 110 3.82 15.59 -21.43
N PRO A 111 3.46 16.76 -21.97
CA PRO A 111 2.91 17.85 -21.15
C PRO A 111 1.59 17.48 -20.46
N LEU A 112 0.78 16.65 -21.10
CA LEU A 112 -0.46 16.16 -20.51
C LEU A 112 -0.19 15.26 -19.31
N LEU A 113 0.70 14.26 -19.45
CA LEU A 113 1.06 13.31 -18.41
C LEU A 113 1.74 13.97 -17.22
N LEU A 114 2.58 14.96 -17.45
CA LEU A 114 3.30 15.65 -16.39
C LEU A 114 2.52 16.84 -15.82
N ALA A 115 1.32 17.14 -16.37
CA ALA A 115 0.54 18.33 -16.04
C ALA A 115 1.40 19.63 -16.11
N GLU A 116 2.34 19.68 -17.06
CA GLU A 116 3.33 20.75 -17.17
C GLU A 116 2.96 21.71 -18.31
N PRO A 117 2.70 23.00 -18.01
CA PRO A 117 2.35 23.98 -19.03
C PRO A 117 3.52 24.34 -19.94
N ASP A 118 4.75 24.28 -19.42
CA ASP A 118 5.96 24.69 -20.11
C ASP A 118 6.68 23.51 -20.80
N PRO A 119 7.51 23.76 -21.82
CA PRO A 119 8.28 22.71 -22.47
C PRO A 119 9.29 22.04 -21.55
N VAL A 120 9.24 20.72 -21.48
CA VAL A 120 10.17 19.92 -20.68
C VAL A 120 11.47 19.62 -21.43
N SER A 121 12.53 19.26 -20.69
CA SER A 121 13.81 18.89 -21.29
C SER A 121 13.70 17.60 -22.13
N VAL A 122 14.64 17.43 -23.07
CA VAL A 122 14.74 16.21 -23.89
C VAL A 122 14.93 14.95 -23.02
N GLN A 123 15.62 15.09 -21.90
CA GLN A 123 15.82 13.98 -20.96
C GLN A 123 14.50 13.55 -20.32
N VAL A 124 13.77 14.47 -19.71
CA VAL A 124 12.46 14.20 -19.06
C VAL A 124 11.49 13.61 -20.09
N ARG A 125 11.45 14.17 -21.30
CA ARG A 125 10.62 13.62 -22.37
C ARG A 125 10.95 12.16 -22.69
N ARG A 126 12.24 11.83 -22.80
CA ARG A 126 12.69 10.46 -23.08
C ARG A 126 12.29 9.52 -21.94
N GLU A 127 12.50 9.94 -20.71
CA GLU A 127 12.16 9.14 -19.51
C GLU A 127 10.65 8.89 -19.43
N THR A 128 9.82 9.90 -19.67
CA THR A 128 8.35 9.75 -19.68
C THR A 128 7.90 8.77 -20.76
N LEU A 129 8.42 8.89 -21.99
CA LEU A 129 8.02 8.04 -23.11
C LEU A 129 8.63 6.62 -23.06
N GLN A 130 9.59 6.37 -22.19
CA GLN A 130 10.22 5.05 -22.05
C GLN A 130 9.22 3.98 -21.61
N ASN A 131 8.19 4.36 -20.88
CA ASN A 131 7.17 3.47 -20.33
C ASN A 131 5.91 3.44 -21.22
N SER A 132 6.13 3.26 -22.52
CA SER A 132 5.06 3.18 -23.51
C SER A 132 4.81 1.73 -23.93
N PHE A 133 3.53 1.37 -24.03
CA PHE A 133 3.05 0.05 -24.41
C PHE A 133 2.02 0.19 -25.51
N SER A 134 2.12 -0.64 -26.54
CA SER A 134 1.15 -0.74 -27.63
C SER A 134 1.11 -2.17 -28.12
N TYR A 135 -0.07 -2.65 -28.49
CA TYR A 135 -0.30 -3.94 -29.11
C TYR A 135 -0.63 -3.77 -30.60
N SER A 136 -1.37 -2.74 -30.95
CA SER A 136 -1.84 -2.46 -32.29
C SER A 136 -1.66 -0.99 -32.66
N PRO A 137 -1.80 -0.61 -33.92
CA PRO A 137 -1.77 0.83 -34.32
C PRO A 137 -2.90 1.66 -33.68
N GLY A 138 -3.96 1.01 -33.19
CA GLY A 138 -5.13 1.68 -32.61
C GLY A 138 -5.11 1.78 -31.09
N ASP A 139 -3.96 1.50 -30.43
CA ASP A 139 -3.82 1.60 -28.99
C ASP A 139 -2.46 2.15 -28.59
N LEU A 140 -2.43 2.87 -27.47
CA LEU A 140 -1.22 3.37 -26.82
C LEU A 140 -1.48 3.54 -25.31
N THR A 141 -0.60 3.02 -24.50
CA THR A 141 -0.59 3.27 -23.06
C THR A 141 0.77 3.81 -22.66
N ILE A 142 0.79 4.96 -21.99
CA ILE A 142 2.01 5.54 -21.40
C ILE A 142 1.75 5.72 -19.93
N ILE A 143 2.66 5.22 -19.08
CA ILE A 143 2.49 5.21 -17.63
C ILE A 143 3.60 6.04 -17.00
N THR A 144 3.21 6.92 -16.07
CA THR A 144 4.13 7.64 -15.17
C THR A 144 3.90 7.24 -13.72
N TRP A 145 4.55 7.91 -12.80
CA TRP A 145 4.41 7.64 -11.37
C TRP A 145 3.00 7.94 -10.82
N ASP A 146 2.36 8.98 -11.32
CA ASP A 146 1.10 9.55 -10.81
C ASP A 146 0.01 9.66 -11.88
N SER A 147 0.31 9.31 -13.12
CA SER A 147 -0.62 9.43 -14.21
C SER A 147 -0.41 8.39 -15.30
N ALA A 148 -1.43 8.19 -16.15
CA ALA A 148 -1.31 7.43 -17.37
C ALA A 148 -2.13 8.06 -18.50
N LEU A 149 -1.63 7.90 -19.74
CA LEU A 149 -2.40 8.14 -20.96
C LEU A 149 -2.77 6.77 -21.52
N VAL A 150 -4.06 6.60 -21.81
CA VAL A 150 -4.60 5.41 -22.45
C VAL A 150 -5.35 5.86 -23.71
N TYR A 151 -4.86 5.45 -24.86
CA TYR A 151 -5.56 5.58 -26.14
C TYR A 151 -6.02 4.19 -26.57
N ASP A 152 -7.31 4.04 -26.80
CA ASP A 152 -7.93 2.80 -27.24
C ASP A 152 -9.18 3.09 -28.08
N THR A 153 -9.11 2.78 -29.37
CA THR A 153 -10.20 3.01 -30.33
C THR A 153 -11.43 2.17 -30.04
N THR A 154 -11.28 1.02 -29.35
CA THR A 154 -12.41 0.12 -29.02
C THR A 154 -13.24 0.65 -27.86
N GLY A 155 -12.65 1.48 -27.02
CA GLY A 155 -13.28 1.98 -25.80
C GLY A 155 -13.23 0.99 -24.65
N SER A 156 -12.32 -0.02 -24.67
CA SER A 156 -12.11 -0.95 -23.57
C SER A 156 -11.62 -0.24 -22.30
N THR A 157 -12.08 -0.70 -21.15
CA THR A 157 -11.62 -0.25 -19.83
C THR A 157 -10.61 -1.19 -19.19
N ASP A 158 -10.14 -2.21 -19.89
CA ASP A 158 -9.24 -3.23 -19.33
C ASP A 158 -7.94 -2.63 -18.81
N ILE A 159 -7.32 -1.70 -19.57
CA ILE A 159 -6.10 -1.02 -19.13
C ILE A 159 -6.35 -0.10 -17.93
N PRO A 160 -7.35 0.79 -17.93
CA PRO A 160 -7.73 1.55 -16.74
C PRO A 160 -7.97 0.68 -15.50
N ASP A 161 -8.70 -0.43 -15.64
CA ASP A 161 -9.00 -1.35 -14.54
C ASP A 161 -7.71 -2.04 -14.02
N LEU A 162 -6.80 -2.39 -14.92
CA LEU A 162 -5.49 -2.95 -14.59
C LEU A 162 -4.60 -1.97 -13.82
N LEU A 163 -4.59 -0.70 -14.24
CA LEU A 163 -3.85 0.37 -13.57
C LEU A 163 -4.44 0.68 -12.20
N GLU A 164 -5.77 0.75 -12.09
CA GLU A 164 -6.47 0.90 -10.80
C GLU A 164 -6.06 -0.21 -9.82
N PHE A 165 -6.00 -1.46 -10.30
CA PHE A 165 -5.54 -2.58 -9.48
C PHE A 165 -4.07 -2.46 -9.09
N ALA A 166 -3.18 -2.02 -9.99
CA ALA A 166 -1.77 -1.81 -9.68
C ALA A 166 -1.55 -0.71 -8.64
N VAL A 167 -2.30 0.40 -8.71
CA VAL A 167 -2.27 1.49 -7.73
C VAL A 167 -2.80 1.02 -6.37
N SER A 168 -3.86 0.20 -6.35
CA SER A 168 -4.37 -0.36 -5.09
C SER A 168 -3.34 -1.23 -4.37
N GLN A 169 -2.52 -1.96 -5.11
CA GLN A 169 -1.41 -2.74 -4.53
C GLN A 169 -0.26 -1.85 -4.03
N LEU A 170 0.05 -0.76 -4.75
CA LEU A 170 1.02 0.23 -4.28
C LEU A 170 0.58 0.82 -2.93
N LEU A 171 -0.69 1.26 -2.84
CA LEU A 171 -1.26 1.79 -1.61
C LEU A 171 -1.10 0.81 -0.45
N GLU A 172 -1.40 -0.45 -0.69
CA GLU A 172 -1.32 -1.50 0.33
C GLU A 172 0.12 -1.71 0.81
N LEU A 173 1.07 -1.82 -0.10
CA LEU A 173 2.50 -1.97 0.24
C LEU A 173 3.01 -0.77 1.04
N ARG A 174 2.68 0.45 0.64
CA ARG A 174 3.07 1.67 1.37
C ARG A 174 2.43 1.74 2.75
N TYR A 175 1.17 1.33 2.86
CA TYR A 175 0.47 1.25 4.14
C TYR A 175 1.18 0.28 5.10
N TYR A 176 1.49 -0.94 4.65
CA TYR A 176 2.16 -1.93 5.51
C TYR A 176 3.61 -1.55 5.82
N ASP A 177 4.33 -0.92 4.91
CA ASP A 177 5.65 -0.38 5.19
C ASP A 177 5.62 0.66 6.30
N SER A 178 4.65 1.58 6.26
CA SER A 178 4.42 2.60 7.29
C SER A 178 4.01 1.99 8.63
N LEU A 179 3.05 1.06 8.62
CA LEU A 179 2.56 0.36 9.81
C LEU A 179 3.69 -0.40 10.51
N LEU A 180 4.51 -1.14 9.75
CA LEU A 180 5.66 -1.84 10.32
C LEU A 180 6.68 -0.88 10.91
N THR A 181 6.89 0.30 10.30
CA THR A 181 7.78 1.32 10.85
C THR A 181 7.30 1.79 12.22
N GLU A 182 6.02 2.16 12.32
CA GLU A 182 5.41 2.61 13.59
C GLU A 182 5.50 1.54 14.68
N GLU A 183 5.17 0.30 14.33
CA GLU A 183 5.22 -0.82 15.29
C GLU A 183 6.66 -1.18 15.69
N MET A 184 7.64 -1.05 14.80
CA MET A 184 9.06 -1.22 15.12
C MET A 184 9.56 -0.12 16.07
N GLU A 185 9.12 1.11 15.93
CA GLU A 185 9.45 2.20 16.88
C GLU A 185 8.94 1.86 18.29
N LYS A 186 7.71 1.35 18.41
CA LYS A 186 7.15 0.88 19.69
C LYS A 186 7.97 -0.28 20.26
N MET A 187 8.43 -1.20 19.41
CA MET A 187 9.30 -2.31 19.81
C MET A 187 10.63 -1.79 20.36
N TYR A 188 11.31 -0.87 19.68
CA TYR A 188 12.59 -0.33 20.14
C TYR A 188 12.45 0.43 21.46
N ALA A 189 11.41 1.25 21.61
CA ALA A 189 11.11 1.93 22.87
C ALA A 189 10.88 0.93 24.01
N ALA A 190 10.17 -0.17 23.74
CA ALA A 190 9.93 -1.21 24.73
C ALA A 190 11.21 -2.00 25.11
N ILE A 191 12.14 -2.21 24.18
CA ILE A 191 13.45 -2.81 24.42
C ILE A 191 14.25 -1.93 25.38
N GLU A 192 14.39 -0.65 25.08
CA GLU A 192 15.13 0.32 25.90
C GLU A 192 14.57 0.40 27.33
N GLU A 193 13.24 0.37 27.45
CA GLU A 193 12.58 0.33 28.75
C GLU A 193 12.80 -1.00 29.52
N ALA A 194 12.85 -2.14 28.82
CA ALA A 194 12.98 -3.46 29.43
C ALA A 194 14.36 -3.68 30.07
N GLU A 195 15.41 -3.09 29.50
CA GLU A 195 16.78 -3.14 30.05
C GLU A 195 16.86 -2.54 31.47
N THR A 196 15.97 -1.61 31.80
CA THR A 196 16.01 -0.88 33.06
C THR A 196 15.18 -1.48 34.22
N ARG A 197 14.20 -2.40 33.99
CA ARG A 197 13.35 -2.97 35.04
C ARG A 197 12.70 -4.32 34.70
N PHE A 198 12.85 -5.30 35.56
CA PHE A 198 12.29 -6.67 35.49
C PHE A 198 10.78 -6.78 35.25
N ARG A 199 9.97 -5.81 35.65
CA ARG A 199 8.50 -5.82 35.48
C ARG A 199 8.06 -5.54 34.04
N ARG A 200 8.93 -5.06 33.16
CA ARG A 200 8.59 -4.63 31.79
C ARG A 200 8.71 -5.73 30.73
N LEU A 201 9.35 -6.85 31.05
CA LEU A 201 9.42 -8.04 30.17
C LEU A 201 8.04 -8.55 29.73
N LYS A 202 7.00 -8.42 30.57
CA LYS A 202 5.64 -8.82 30.21
C LYS A 202 5.05 -7.89 29.15
N HIS A 203 5.28 -6.60 29.25
CA HIS A 203 4.82 -5.60 28.30
C HIS A 203 5.52 -5.76 26.94
N TYR A 204 6.85 -5.92 26.96
CA TYR A 204 7.62 -6.20 25.78
C TYR A 204 7.15 -7.48 25.05
N ARG A 205 6.86 -8.54 25.80
CA ARG A 205 6.33 -9.79 25.23
C ARG A 205 4.96 -9.59 24.57
N GLN A 206 4.11 -8.74 25.10
CA GLN A 206 2.82 -8.41 24.45
C GLN A 206 3.02 -7.71 23.12
N ILE A 207 3.89 -6.69 23.08
CA ILE A 207 4.23 -5.96 21.82
C ILE A 207 4.80 -6.95 20.79
N MET A 208 5.72 -7.82 21.19
CA MET A 208 6.31 -8.79 20.28
C MET A 208 5.29 -9.81 19.74
N ASN A 209 4.33 -10.24 20.53
CA ASN A 209 3.27 -11.12 20.04
C ASN A 209 2.36 -10.40 19.03
N GLN A 210 1.99 -9.15 19.29
CA GLN A 210 1.20 -8.34 18.35
C GLN A 210 1.95 -8.11 17.02
N LEU A 211 3.26 -7.83 17.10
CA LEU A 211 4.12 -7.72 15.93
C LEU A 211 4.20 -9.02 15.13
N MET A 212 4.27 -10.17 15.79
CA MET A 212 4.32 -11.46 15.11
C MET A 212 2.98 -11.79 14.42
N GLU A 213 1.84 -11.44 14.99
CA GLU A 213 0.53 -11.55 14.34
C GLU A 213 0.50 -10.66 13.09
N LEU A 214 0.92 -9.40 13.20
CA LEU A 214 1.01 -8.49 12.08
C LEU A 214 1.94 -8.99 10.97
N VAL A 215 3.08 -9.58 11.33
CA VAL A 215 4.02 -10.18 10.37
C VAL A 215 3.37 -11.32 9.58
N VAL A 216 2.55 -12.15 10.21
CA VAL A 216 1.82 -13.23 9.54
C VAL A 216 0.82 -12.65 8.53
N ASP A 217 0.01 -11.67 8.96
CA ASP A 217 -0.99 -11.03 8.10
C ASP A 217 -0.33 -10.38 6.88
N ILE A 218 0.74 -9.61 7.09
CA ILE A 218 1.47 -8.92 6.00
C ILE A 218 2.15 -9.93 5.06
N SER A 219 2.68 -11.03 5.60
CA SER A 219 3.33 -12.06 4.76
C SER A 219 2.33 -12.71 3.81
N GLU A 220 1.11 -13.00 4.28
CA GLU A 220 0.04 -13.54 3.45
C GLU A 220 -0.36 -12.56 2.33
N ILE A 221 -0.48 -11.28 2.65
CA ILE A 221 -0.85 -10.24 1.69
C ILE A 221 0.26 -10.04 0.64
N THR A 222 1.51 -9.97 1.09
CA THR A 222 2.66 -9.83 0.19
C THR A 222 2.76 -11.02 -0.78
N GLU A 223 2.46 -12.24 -0.33
CA GLU A 223 2.37 -13.42 -1.18
C GLU A 223 1.24 -13.30 -2.21
N ARG A 224 0.06 -12.79 -1.82
CA ARG A 224 -1.06 -12.53 -2.74
C ARG A 224 -0.67 -11.53 -3.82
N ILE A 225 0.01 -10.42 -3.47
CA ILE A 225 0.49 -9.43 -4.44
C ILE A 225 1.48 -10.09 -5.42
N GLN A 226 2.44 -10.87 -4.95
CA GLN A 226 3.38 -11.60 -5.84
C GLN A 226 2.67 -12.57 -6.77
N ASN A 227 1.61 -13.24 -6.30
CA ASN A 227 0.83 -14.17 -7.11
C ASN A 227 -0.11 -13.44 -8.10
N SER A 228 -0.45 -12.17 -7.85
CA SER A 228 -1.31 -11.37 -8.74
C SER A 228 -0.66 -11.08 -10.11
N LEU A 229 0.66 -11.20 -10.23
CA LEU A 229 1.36 -11.17 -11.54
C LEU A 229 0.85 -12.25 -12.52
N LYS A 230 0.10 -13.25 -12.01
CA LYS A 230 -0.53 -14.31 -12.82
C LYS A 230 -1.98 -14.00 -13.20
N VAL A 231 -2.46 -12.79 -12.96
CA VAL A 231 -3.88 -12.39 -13.05
C VAL A 231 -4.42 -12.41 -14.47
N THR A 232 -3.57 -12.31 -15.48
CA THR A 232 -4.01 -12.36 -16.90
C THR A 232 -3.25 -13.41 -17.69
N GLU A 233 -3.99 -14.16 -18.52
CA GLU A 233 -3.41 -15.06 -19.52
C GLU A 233 -2.94 -14.31 -20.78
N ASP A 234 -3.36 -13.05 -20.95
CA ASP A 234 -2.95 -12.21 -22.07
C ASP A 234 -1.57 -11.61 -21.82
N ILE A 235 -0.65 -11.89 -22.74
CA ILE A 235 0.76 -11.45 -22.66
C ILE A 235 0.89 -9.93 -22.70
N PHE A 236 0.01 -9.22 -23.43
CA PHE A 236 0.06 -7.76 -23.52
C PHE A 236 -0.33 -7.11 -22.20
N TYR A 237 -1.47 -7.50 -21.63
CA TYR A 237 -1.91 -7.00 -20.33
C TYR A 237 -0.93 -7.35 -19.20
N ALA A 238 -0.35 -8.55 -19.23
CA ALA A 238 0.69 -8.94 -18.28
C ALA A 238 1.93 -8.04 -18.38
N ARG A 239 2.32 -7.64 -19.60
CA ARG A 239 3.45 -6.72 -19.83
C ARG A 239 3.15 -5.30 -19.33
N VAL A 240 1.95 -4.77 -19.61
CA VAL A 240 1.52 -3.45 -19.13
C VAL A 240 1.49 -3.43 -17.60
N TYR A 241 0.92 -4.47 -16.99
CA TYR A 241 0.84 -4.60 -15.54
C TYR A 241 2.21 -4.67 -14.88
N ALA A 242 3.10 -5.52 -15.40
CA ALA A 242 4.48 -5.61 -14.90
C ALA A 242 5.23 -4.28 -15.04
N GLY A 243 4.97 -3.54 -16.13
CA GLY A 243 5.50 -2.19 -16.35
C GLY A 243 5.00 -1.21 -15.29
N ALA A 244 3.70 -1.18 -15.02
CA ALA A 244 3.11 -0.35 -13.97
C ALA A 244 3.73 -0.64 -12.60
N LEU A 245 3.81 -1.91 -12.20
CA LEU A 245 4.43 -2.32 -10.94
C LEU A 245 5.91 -1.91 -10.84
N SER A 246 6.64 -1.96 -11.96
CA SER A 246 8.04 -1.51 -12.01
C SER A 246 8.16 0.01 -11.81
N ILE A 247 7.26 0.81 -12.44
CA ILE A 247 7.21 2.26 -12.29
C ILE A 247 6.87 2.64 -10.85
N PHE A 248 5.92 1.94 -10.24
CA PHE A 248 5.51 2.13 -8.85
C PHE A 248 6.51 1.58 -7.82
N ARG A 249 7.63 1.01 -8.29
CA ARG A 249 8.70 0.45 -7.44
C ARG A 249 8.16 -0.55 -6.41
N THR A 250 7.17 -1.34 -6.80
CA THR A 250 6.52 -2.29 -5.88
C THR A 250 7.50 -3.32 -5.33
N LYS A 251 8.53 -3.68 -6.10
CA LYS A 251 9.58 -4.59 -5.65
C LYS A 251 10.37 -3.99 -4.49
N GLU A 252 10.77 -2.72 -4.58
CA GLU A 252 11.50 -2.03 -3.53
C GLU A 252 10.69 -1.92 -2.24
N TRP A 253 9.37 -1.67 -2.35
CA TRP A 253 8.46 -1.68 -1.20
C TRP A 253 8.38 -3.07 -0.57
N MET A 254 8.23 -4.13 -1.37
CA MET A 254 8.22 -5.51 -0.87
C MET A 254 9.54 -5.88 -0.19
N ASP A 255 10.68 -5.52 -0.77
CA ASP A 255 12.00 -5.77 -0.20
C ASP A 255 12.18 -5.06 1.15
N ASN A 256 11.70 -3.81 1.27
CA ASN A 256 11.71 -3.06 2.53
C ASN A 256 10.82 -3.72 3.60
N ILE A 257 9.60 -4.11 3.24
CA ILE A 257 8.68 -4.85 4.12
C ILE A 257 9.34 -6.14 4.61
N GLN A 258 9.91 -6.94 3.69
CA GLN A 258 10.58 -8.19 4.03
C GLN A 258 11.78 -7.98 4.95
N HIS A 259 12.55 -6.89 4.73
CA HIS A 259 13.64 -6.51 5.62
C HIS A 259 13.12 -6.20 7.03
N LYS A 260 12.08 -5.38 7.17
CA LYS A 260 11.46 -5.05 8.47
C LYS A 260 10.94 -6.29 9.19
N ILE A 261 10.26 -7.18 8.45
CA ILE A 261 9.81 -8.48 8.97
C ILE A 261 10.99 -9.28 9.52
N SER A 262 12.10 -9.35 8.79
CA SER A 262 13.28 -10.09 9.23
C SER A 262 13.90 -9.52 10.51
N VAL A 263 13.89 -8.20 10.67
CA VAL A 263 14.34 -7.52 11.91
C VAL A 263 13.43 -7.87 13.09
N ILE A 264 12.12 -7.81 12.89
CA ILE A 264 11.13 -8.18 13.93
C ILE A 264 11.31 -9.64 14.38
N GLN A 265 11.41 -10.57 13.42
CA GLN A 265 11.60 -11.98 13.70
C GLN A 265 12.91 -12.25 14.47
N ARG A 266 13.98 -11.57 14.10
CA ARG A 266 15.28 -11.67 14.77
C ARG A 266 15.21 -11.14 16.21
N SER A 267 14.55 -10.01 16.41
CA SER A 267 14.33 -9.43 17.74
C SER A 267 13.48 -10.35 18.62
N TYR A 268 12.47 -11.00 18.02
CA TYR A 268 11.64 -12.00 18.72
C TYR A 268 12.46 -13.23 19.15
N SER A 269 13.30 -13.77 18.27
CA SER A 269 14.14 -14.93 18.61
C SER A 269 15.14 -14.60 19.73
N MET A 270 15.79 -13.43 19.68
CA MET A 270 16.69 -12.97 20.73
C MET A 270 16.00 -12.87 22.10
N LEU A 271 14.78 -12.33 22.13
CA LEU A 271 13.98 -12.28 23.37
C LEU A 271 13.63 -13.68 23.89
N SER A 272 13.19 -14.56 23.01
CA SER A 272 12.84 -15.94 23.37
C SER A 272 14.03 -16.65 23.99
N ASP A 273 15.21 -16.53 23.41
CA ASP A 273 16.45 -17.12 23.90
C ASP A 273 16.84 -16.55 25.26
N GLU A 274 16.70 -15.25 25.47
CA GLU A 274 16.98 -14.62 26.77
C GLU A 274 16.03 -15.13 27.87
N ILE A 275 14.74 -15.27 27.56
CA ILE A 275 13.75 -15.80 28.50
C ILE A 275 14.10 -17.26 28.90
N ILE A 276 14.46 -18.08 27.90
CA ILE A 276 14.85 -19.48 28.14
C ILE A 276 16.10 -19.55 29.01
N THR A 277 17.13 -18.78 28.68
CA THR A 277 18.39 -18.72 29.42
C THR A 277 18.18 -18.28 30.87
N ARG A 278 17.39 -17.24 31.10
CA ARG A 278 17.07 -16.77 32.46
C ARG A 278 16.30 -17.82 33.25
N ARG A 279 15.36 -18.51 32.62
CA ARG A 279 14.60 -19.59 33.26
C ARG A 279 15.52 -20.75 33.67
N SER A 280 16.47 -21.13 32.81
CA SER A 280 17.48 -22.14 33.11
C SER A 280 18.35 -21.72 34.29
N MET A 281 18.83 -20.48 34.31
CA MET A 281 19.65 -19.96 35.42
C MET A 281 18.90 -19.96 36.75
N TRP A 282 17.59 -19.61 36.78
CA TRP A 282 16.79 -19.69 37.99
C TRP A 282 16.60 -21.12 38.49
N LEU A 283 16.47 -22.10 37.58
CA LEU A 283 16.41 -23.51 37.93
C LEU A 283 17.73 -23.99 38.54
N GLU A 284 18.86 -23.58 37.95
CA GLU A 284 20.19 -23.89 38.49
C GLU A 284 20.38 -23.31 39.88
N VAL A 285 20.01 -22.05 40.12
CA VAL A 285 20.07 -21.39 41.43
C VAL A 285 19.16 -22.14 42.45
N ALA A 286 17.97 -22.54 42.05
CA ALA A 286 17.05 -23.29 42.90
C ALA A 286 17.62 -24.68 43.29
N ILE A 287 18.25 -25.35 42.32
CA ILE A 287 18.91 -26.64 42.57
C ILE A 287 20.08 -26.46 43.56
N VAL A 288 20.95 -25.49 43.33
CA VAL A 288 22.07 -25.18 44.24
C VAL A 288 21.56 -24.84 45.64
N PHE A 289 20.50 -24.03 45.74
CA PHE A 289 19.89 -23.68 47.00
C PHE A 289 19.35 -24.92 47.75
N LEU A 290 18.69 -25.85 47.04
CA LEU A 290 18.20 -27.11 47.62
C LEU A 290 19.34 -27.98 48.13
N PHE A 291 20.45 -28.10 47.36
CA PHE A 291 21.63 -28.82 47.81
C PHE A 291 22.26 -28.19 49.08
N VAL A 292 22.39 -26.88 49.15
CA VAL A 292 22.88 -26.18 50.34
C VAL A 292 21.97 -26.41 51.52
N LEU A 293 20.64 -26.36 51.31
CA LEU A 293 19.65 -26.61 52.36
C LEU A 293 19.75 -28.06 52.86
N GLU A 294 19.91 -29.05 52.00
CA GLU A 294 20.08 -30.45 52.33
C GLU A 294 21.34 -30.66 53.18
N ILE A 295 22.45 -30.07 52.80
CA ILE A 295 23.71 -30.13 53.57
C ILE A 295 23.51 -29.50 54.95
N VAL A 296 22.90 -28.34 55.06
CA VAL A 296 22.65 -27.66 56.34
C VAL A 296 21.75 -28.51 57.24
N LEU A 297 20.67 -29.04 56.69
CA LEU A 297 19.74 -29.92 57.42
C LEU A 297 20.43 -31.26 57.87
N GLY A 298 21.31 -31.78 57.03
CA GLY A 298 22.09 -33.01 57.40
C GLY A 298 23.10 -32.80 58.53
N PHE A 299 23.61 -31.57 58.67
CA PHE A 299 24.52 -31.24 59.81
C PHE A 299 23.77 -30.84 61.08
N LEU A 300 22.53 -30.40 61.04
CA LEU A 300 21.73 -30.03 62.23
C LEU A 300 21.57 -31.16 63.29
N PRO A 301 21.34 -32.44 62.95
CA PRO A 301 21.24 -33.51 63.96
C PRO A 301 22.57 -33.88 64.57
N VAL A 302 23.73 -33.51 64.04
CA VAL A 302 25.05 -33.76 64.57
C VAL A 302 25.42 -32.83 65.74
N PHE A 303 24.76 -31.63 65.80
CA PHE A 303 24.99 -30.68 66.92
C PHE A 303 24.00 -30.79 68.08
N HIS A 304 23.10 -31.78 68.08
CA HIS A 304 22.13 -32.03 69.15
C HIS A 304 22.36 -33.36 69.88
N LYS A 305 23.62 -33.84 69.88
CA LYS A 305 24.06 -34.90 70.78
C LYS A 305 25.14 -34.39 71.73
#